data_e5ba8e05bce337749a54fddee29dc124
#
_entry.id   e5ba8e05bce337749a54fddee29dc124
#
_cell.length_a   1.000
_cell.length_b   1.000
_cell.length_c   1.000
_cell.angle_alpha   90.00
_cell.angle_beta   90.00
_cell.angle_gamma   90.00
#
_symmetry.space_group_name_H-M   'P 1'
#
loop_
_entity.id
_entity.type
_entity.pdbx_description
1 polymer ?
#
loop_
_entity_poly.entity_id
_entity_poly.type
_entity_poly.pdbx_seq_one_letter_code
_entity_poly.pdbx_strand_id
1 'polypeptide(L)'
;MKTPIAAILLGTLVLTGCATKLNPFNWFKRGSTEETLTELPDPTVINDPRELVQQVVSLSIEKTPGGDIIRATGLPPTQGYWDAELIAENDEKPVNGVLTYQFRIAEPFDYQPVSTPQSREVVVARFVSNIKLQNVRQIRVVGAKNARSTRR
;
A
#
# COMPACT_ATOMS: atom_id res chain seq x y z
N MET A 1 18.12 -16.98 -57.31
CA MET A 1 17.63 -17.65 -56.10
C MET A 1 18.35 -17.06 -54.88
N LYS A 2 17.90 -15.90 -54.44
CA LYS A 2 18.45 -15.21 -53.22
C LYS A 2 17.28 -14.41 -52.65
N THR A 3 16.53 -14.94 -51.66
CA THR A 3 15.77 -14.20 -50.68
C THR A 3 14.73 -15.05 -49.94
N PRO A 4 15.13 -15.89 -48.98
CA PRO A 4 14.18 -16.07 -47.85
C PRO A 4 14.82 -15.83 -46.46
N ILE A 5 16.11 -15.48 -46.35
CA ILE A 5 16.79 -15.39 -45.04
C ILE A 5 16.50 -14.02 -44.35
N ALA A 6 16.26 -12.96 -45.13
CA ALA A 6 15.98 -11.62 -44.55
C ALA A 6 14.59 -11.48 -43.91
N ALA A 7 13.63 -12.29 -44.29
CA ALA A 7 12.28 -12.25 -43.74
C ALA A 7 12.12 -12.92 -42.36
N ILE A 8 13.03 -13.83 -42.00
CA ILE A 8 13.00 -14.56 -40.72
C ILE A 8 13.65 -13.74 -39.59
N LEU A 9 14.55 -12.84 -39.91
CA LEU A 9 15.25 -12.01 -38.90
C LEU A 9 14.39 -10.83 -38.39
N LEU A 10 13.33 -10.44 -39.11
CA LEU A 10 12.42 -9.34 -38.71
C LEU A 10 11.28 -9.80 -37.79
N GLY A 11 11.04 -11.11 -37.71
CA GLY A 11 9.94 -11.68 -36.92
C GLY A 11 10.25 -11.93 -35.44
N THR A 12 11.55 -11.91 -35.05
CA THR A 12 11.95 -12.29 -33.68
C THR A 12 12.14 -11.11 -32.71
N LEU A 13 11.94 -9.86 -33.16
CA LEU A 13 12.17 -8.65 -32.33
C LEU A 13 10.94 -8.15 -31.59
N VAL A 14 9.77 -8.79 -31.72
CA VAL A 14 8.50 -8.27 -31.19
C VAL A 14 8.05 -8.95 -29.87
N LEU A 15 8.76 -9.99 -29.38
CA LEU A 15 8.29 -10.82 -28.25
C LEU A 15 8.94 -10.53 -26.89
N THR A 16 9.81 -9.52 -26.76
CA THR A 16 10.47 -9.22 -25.48
C THR A 16 9.94 -7.98 -24.74
N GLY A 17 8.77 -7.47 -25.14
CA GLY A 17 8.19 -6.21 -24.60
C GLY A 17 7.31 -6.34 -23.38
N CYS A 18 7.12 -7.52 -22.77
CA CYS A 18 6.09 -7.70 -21.72
C CYS A 18 6.55 -7.44 -20.28
N ALA A 19 7.78 -7.04 -20.01
CA ALA A 19 8.30 -6.89 -18.64
C ALA A 19 8.96 -5.53 -18.34
N THR A 20 8.84 -4.52 -19.19
CA THR A 20 9.48 -3.23 -18.95
C THR A 20 8.53 -2.23 -18.30
N LYS A 21 9.06 -1.38 -17.42
CA LYS A 21 8.37 -0.22 -16.80
C LYS A 21 7.73 0.76 -17.79
N LEU A 22 7.90 0.54 -19.09
CA LEU A 22 7.40 1.34 -20.21
C LEU A 22 6.06 0.83 -20.79
N ASN A 23 5.38 -0.11 -20.13
CA ASN A 23 4.06 -0.56 -20.58
C ASN A 23 3.04 0.58 -20.41
N PRO A 24 2.47 1.15 -21.50
CA PRO A 24 1.53 2.27 -21.43
C PRO A 24 0.25 1.93 -20.66
N PHE A 25 -0.10 0.65 -20.52
CA PHE A 25 -1.23 0.21 -19.70
C PHE A 25 -1.00 0.33 -18.20
N ASN A 26 0.26 0.43 -17.73
CA ASN A 26 0.57 0.70 -16.33
C ASN A 26 0.35 2.18 -15.94
N TRP A 27 0.29 3.08 -16.91
CA TRP A 27 0.07 4.51 -16.68
C TRP A 27 -1.36 4.84 -16.23
N PHE A 28 -2.33 4.01 -16.58
CA PHE A 28 -3.73 4.19 -16.19
C PHE A 28 -4.12 3.52 -14.87
N LYS A 29 -3.26 2.68 -14.29
CA LYS A 29 -3.49 2.14 -12.95
C LYS A 29 -3.14 3.21 -11.92
N ARG A 30 -4.16 3.92 -11.41
CA ARG A 30 -4.09 4.65 -10.15
C ARG A 30 -3.93 3.64 -9.01
N GLY A 31 -2.76 3.02 -8.92
CA GLY A 31 -2.41 2.07 -7.87
C GLY A 31 -1.60 2.73 -6.77
N SER A 32 -1.62 2.15 -5.59
CA SER A 32 -0.66 2.49 -4.53
C SER A 32 0.73 1.97 -4.92
N THR A 33 1.75 2.78 -4.66
CA THR A 33 3.15 2.35 -4.76
C THR A 33 3.55 1.65 -3.46
N GLU A 34 4.20 0.50 -3.58
CA GLU A 34 4.77 -0.22 -2.44
C GLU A 34 6.24 0.16 -2.26
N GLU A 35 6.63 0.40 -1.02
CA GLU A 35 8.01 0.63 -0.59
C GLU A 35 8.37 -0.45 0.44
N THR A 36 9.45 -1.19 0.20
CA THR A 36 10.00 -2.12 1.20
C THR A 36 10.79 -1.32 2.22
N LEU A 37 10.46 -1.47 3.49
CA LEU A 37 11.18 -0.82 4.58
C LEU A 37 12.36 -1.71 4.98
N THR A 38 13.58 -1.17 4.90
CA THR A 38 14.81 -1.82 5.36
C THR A 38 15.02 -1.58 6.86
N GLU A 39 14.46 -0.50 7.39
CA GLU A 39 14.49 -0.16 8.81
C GLU A 39 13.04 0.00 9.31
N LEU A 40 12.80 -0.42 10.55
CA LEU A 40 11.51 -0.18 11.20
C LEU A 40 11.26 1.34 11.29
N PRO A 41 10.03 1.81 11.02
CA PRO A 41 9.69 3.21 11.25
C PRO A 41 9.94 3.55 12.72
N ASP A 42 10.50 4.74 12.96
CA ASP A 42 10.77 5.22 14.31
C ASP A 42 9.48 5.21 15.17
N PRO A 43 9.40 4.39 16.23
CA PRO A 43 8.19 4.26 17.03
C PRO A 43 7.93 5.47 17.93
N THR A 44 8.78 6.50 17.92
CA THR A 44 8.83 7.56 18.92
C THR A 44 7.64 8.51 18.95
N VAL A 45 6.69 8.41 18.03
CA VAL A 45 5.64 9.42 17.88
C VAL A 45 4.25 8.96 18.30
N ILE A 46 4.01 7.65 18.41
CA ILE A 46 2.68 7.11 18.71
C ILE A 46 2.77 6.22 19.95
N ASN A 47 2.18 6.69 21.04
CA ASN A 47 2.03 5.89 22.27
C ASN A 47 0.82 4.94 22.12
N ASP A 48 0.95 3.96 21.23
CA ASP A 48 -0.04 2.92 20.98
C ASP A 48 0.62 1.55 21.20
N PRO A 49 0.10 0.71 22.12
CA PRO A 49 0.69 -0.57 22.46
C PRO A 49 0.55 -1.62 21.35
N ARG A 50 -0.32 -1.37 20.36
CA ARG A 50 -0.52 -2.30 19.24
C ARG A 50 0.69 -2.29 18.31
N GLU A 51 0.97 -3.42 17.70
CA GLU A 51 2.05 -3.56 16.74
C GLU A 51 1.68 -3.01 15.35
N LEU A 52 2.68 -2.79 14.52
CA LEU A 52 2.45 -2.53 13.09
C LEU A 52 2.04 -3.84 12.39
N VAL A 53 1.00 -3.78 11.55
CA VAL A 53 0.67 -4.92 10.67
C VAL A 53 1.90 -5.35 9.88
N GLN A 54 2.12 -6.66 9.74
CA GLN A 54 3.33 -7.17 9.11
C GLN A 54 3.54 -6.62 7.70
N GLN A 55 2.47 -6.56 6.90
CA GLN A 55 2.52 -6.07 5.52
C GLN A 55 1.24 -5.33 5.14
N VAL A 56 1.35 -4.21 4.45
CA VAL A 56 0.23 -3.51 3.82
C VAL A 56 0.11 -4.02 2.38
N VAL A 57 -0.99 -4.73 2.05
CA VAL A 57 -1.18 -5.37 0.73
C VAL A 57 -1.98 -4.51 -0.24
N SER A 58 -2.82 -3.59 0.25
CA SER A 58 -3.51 -2.63 -0.61
C SER A 58 -3.74 -1.28 0.09
N LEU A 59 -3.86 -0.22 -0.70
CA LEU A 59 -4.22 1.13 -0.27
C LEU A 59 -5.03 1.80 -1.36
N SER A 60 -6.22 2.30 -1.02
CA SER A 60 -7.08 3.07 -1.90
C SER A 60 -7.65 4.30 -1.21
N ILE A 61 -8.02 5.30 -2.01
CA ILE A 61 -8.69 6.52 -1.57
C ILE A 61 -10.02 6.63 -2.31
N GLU A 62 -11.09 6.71 -1.55
CA GLU A 62 -12.44 6.93 -2.04
C GLU A 62 -12.85 8.36 -1.72
N LYS A 63 -13.07 9.19 -2.75
CA LYS A 63 -13.45 10.60 -2.58
C LYS A 63 -14.91 10.71 -2.21
N THR A 64 -15.21 11.56 -1.22
CA THR A 64 -16.57 11.92 -0.81
C THR A 64 -16.72 13.45 -0.77
N PRO A 65 -17.95 14.01 -0.74
CA PRO A 65 -18.14 15.46 -0.70
C PRO A 65 -17.49 16.14 0.51
N GLY A 66 -17.41 15.45 1.67
CA GLY A 66 -16.87 16.00 2.94
C GLY A 66 -15.39 15.72 3.16
N GLY A 67 -14.78 14.84 2.38
CA GLY A 67 -13.41 14.38 2.58
C GLY A 67 -13.12 13.12 1.80
N ASP A 68 -12.10 12.38 2.22
CA ASP A 68 -11.72 11.12 1.59
C ASP A 68 -11.80 9.97 2.61
N ILE A 69 -12.18 8.77 2.14
CA ILE A 69 -12.07 7.53 2.90
C ILE A 69 -10.77 6.84 2.46
N ILE A 70 -9.84 6.70 3.38
CA ILE A 70 -8.61 5.95 3.20
C ILE A 70 -8.91 4.51 3.61
N ARG A 71 -8.78 3.57 2.65
CA ARG A 71 -8.97 2.14 2.88
C ARG A 71 -7.67 1.42 2.69
N ALA A 72 -7.23 0.66 3.68
CA ALA A 72 -6.04 -0.17 3.61
C ALA A 72 -6.35 -1.62 3.97
N THR A 73 -5.67 -2.55 3.33
CA THR A 73 -5.69 -3.97 3.69
C THR A 73 -4.34 -4.36 4.22
N GLY A 74 -4.31 -4.93 5.40
CA GLY A 74 -3.14 -5.46 6.07
C GLY A 74 -3.12 -6.98 6.05
N LEU A 75 -1.91 -7.57 6.02
CA LEU A 75 -1.69 -9.00 6.10
C LEU A 75 -0.82 -9.30 7.34
N PRO A 76 -1.41 -9.69 8.48
CA PRO A 76 -0.68 -10.15 9.64
C PRO A 76 -0.10 -11.56 9.43
N PRO A 77 0.82 -12.03 10.31
CA PRO A 77 1.48 -13.33 10.16
C PRO A 77 0.54 -14.53 10.34
N THR A 78 -0.48 -14.41 11.20
CA THR A 78 -1.47 -15.46 11.48
C THR A 78 -2.89 -14.89 11.44
N GLN A 79 -3.88 -15.75 11.60
CA GLN A 79 -5.27 -15.35 11.82
C GLN A 79 -5.46 -14.74 13.23
N GLY A 80 -6.67 -14.22 13.50
CA GLY A 80 -7.10 -13.81 14.84
C GLY A 80 -6.60 -12.43 15.30
N TYR A 81 -5.86 -11.70 14.50
CA TYR A 81 -5.53 -10.31 14.80
C TYR A 81 -6.79 -9.44 14.83
N TRP A 82 -6.84 -8.49 15.75
CA TRP A 82 -8.02 -7.69 16.04
C TRP A 82 -7.64 -6.22 16.31
N ASP A 83 -8.61 -5.36 16.62
CA ASP A 83 -8.43 -3.93 16.96
C ASP A 83 -7.49 -3.20 15.97
N ALA A 84 -7.78 -3.39 14.69
CA ALA A 84 -6.99 -2.79 13.63
C ALA A 84 -7.39 -1.34 13.35
N GLU A 85 -6.42 -0.43 13.23
CA GLU A 85 -6.65 0.99 12.99
C GLU A 85 -5.53 1.66 12.20
N LEU A 86 -5.89 2.74 11.48
CA LEU A 86 -4.92 3.68 10.89
C LEU A 86 -4.66 4.81 11.86
N ILE A 87 -3.50 4.83 12.50
CA ILE A 87 -3.09 5.88 13.43
C ILE A 87 -2.24 6.92 12.67
N ALA A 88 -2.68 8.17 12.72
CA ALA A 88 -1.98 9.24 12.03
C ALA A 88 -0.66 9.59 12.73
N GLU A 89 0.37 9.82 11.95
CA GLU A 89 1.60 10.47 12.42
C GLU A 89 1.39 12.00 12.45
N ASN A 90 2.16 12.68 13.30
CA ASN A 90 2.20 14.15 13.40
C ASN A 90 0.83 14.82 13.57
N ASP A 91 -0.09 14.22 14.36
CA ASP A 91 -1.43 14.76 14.59
C ASP A 91 -2.24 15.01 13.30
N GLU A 92 -2.09 14.15 12.30
CA GLU A 92 -2.68 14.34 10.96
C GLU A 92 -2.20 15.60 10.23
N LYS A 93 -0.99 16.08 10.52
CA LYS A 93 -0.36 17.19 9.77
C LYS A 93 0.52 16.63 8.67
N PRO A 94 0.32 17.05 7.41
CA PRO A 94 1.14 16.56 6.30
C PRO A 94 2.57 17.09 6.39
N VAL A 95 3.56 16.23 6.12
CA VAL A 95 4.97 16.60 5.97
C VAL A 95 5.30 16.57 4.48
N ASN A 96 5.76 17.68 3.92
CA ASN A 96 6.06 17.82 2.49
C ASN A 96 4.91 17.38 1.55
N GLY A 97 3.66 17.54 2.00
CA GLY A 97 2.47 17.14 1.25
C GLY A 97 2.13 15.66 1.34
N VAL A 98 2.79 14.91 2.22
CA VAL A 98 2.50 13.50 2.51
C VAL A 98 1.85 13.38 3.88
N LEU A 99 0.67 12.76 3.93
CA LEU A 99 -0.02 12.42 5.17
C LEU A 99 0.24 10.93 5.46
N THR A 100 0.89 10.64 6.58
CA THR A 100 1.34 9.28 6.92
C THR A 100 0.47 8.70 8.04
N TYR A 101 0.09 7.44 7.88
CA TYR A 101 -0.59 6.62 8.87
C TYR A 101 0.22 5.35 9.16
N GLN A 102 0.22 4.93 10.41
CA GLN A 102 0.66 3.61 10.81
C GLN A 102 -0.54 2.67 10.87
N PHE A 103 -0.44 1.50 10.24
CA PHE A 103 -1.45 0.47 10.35
C PHE A 103 -1.17 -0.37 11.60
N ARG A 104 -1.86 -0.04 12.69
CA ARG A 104 -1.74 -0.70 13.98
C ARG A 104 -2.76 -1.81 14.12
N ILE A 105 -2.38 -2.89 14.83
CA ILE A 105 -3.21 -4.08 15.00
C ILE A 105 -2.79 -4.82 16.27
N ALA A 106 -3.76 -5.33 17.03
CA ALA A 106 -3.50 -6.12 18.23
C ALA A 106 -3.30 -7.59 17.89
N GLU A 107 -2.36 -8.24 18.57
CA GLU A 107 -2.12 -9.68 18.45
C GLU A 107 -3.27 -10.51 19.04
N PRO A 108 -3.50 -11.73 18.51
CA PRO A 108 -4.44 -12.67 19.13
C PRO A 108 -3.94 -13.12 20.50
N PHE A 109 -4.87 -13.34 21.44
CA PHE A 109 -4.53 -13.82 22.78
C PHE A 109 -3.99 -15.26 22.79
N ASP A 110 -4.46 -16.09 21.84
CA ASP A 110 -4.09 -17.48 21.72
C ASP A 110 -3.45 -17.75 20.34
N TYR A 111 -2.69 -18.85 20.26
CA TYR A 111 -2.09 -19.30 19.01
C TYR A 111 -3.17 -19.49 17.92
N GLN A 112 -2.93 -18.88 16.76
CA GLN A 112 -3.80 -18.97 15.60
C GLN A 112 -3.05 -19.53 14.39
N PRO A 113 -3.70 -20.29 13.51
CA PRO A 113 -3.06 -20.85 12.33
C PRO A 113 -2.72 -19.74 11.31
N VAL A 114 -1.72 -20.02 10.49
CA VAL A 114 -1.36 -19.14 9.36
C VAL A 114 -2.42 -19.17 8.26
N SER A 115 -2.88 -20.39 7.89
CA SER A 115 -3.86 -20.61 6.82
C SER A 115 -3.52 -19.86 5.52
N THR A 116 -4.53 -19.50 4.72
CA THR A 116 -4.34 -18.76 3.46
C THR A 116 -4.13 -17.26 3.73
N PRO A 117 -3.45 -16.52 2.84
CA PRO A 117 -3.35 -15.07 2.96
C PRO A 117 -4.72 -14.39 3.11
N GLN A 118 -5.70 -14.77 2.29
CA GLN A 118 -7.05 -14.18 2.27
C GLN A 118 -7.79 -14.37 3.59
N SER A 119 -7.54 -15.49 4.31
CA SER A 119 -8.22 -15.79 5.58
C SER A 119 -7.72 -14.96 6.77
N ARG A 120 -6.62 -14.24 6.60
CA ARG A 120 -6.02 -13.40 7.64
C ARG A 120 -5.89 -11.93 7.22
N GLU A 121 -6.35 -11.55 6.02
CA GLU A 121 -6.42 -10.15 5.62
C GLU A 121 -7.34 -9.37 6.55
N VAL A 122 -6.88 -8.20 6.97
CA VAL A 122 -7.64 -7.25 7.79
C VAL A 122 -7.78 -5.94 7.03
N VAL A 123 -9.02 -5.48 6.90
CA VAL A 123 -9.35 -4.23 6.19
C VAL A 123 -9.70 -3.16 7.21
N VAL A 124 -9.08 -2.00 7.08
CA VAL A 124 -9.40 -0.82 7.85
C VAL A 124 -9.77 0.33 6.94
N ALA A 125 -10.64 1.22 7.41
CA ALA A 125 -11.00 2.44 6.73
C ALA A 125 -11.01 3.62 7.70
N ARG A 126 -10.49 4.77 7.24
CA ARG A 126 -10.49 6.03 7.99
C ARG A 126 -11.00 7.17 7.13
N PHE A 127 -11.97 7.90 7.63
CA PHE A 127 -12.42 9.14 7.02
C PHE A 127 -11.51 10.30 7.43
N VAL A 128 -11.10 11.10 6.45
CA VAL A 128 -10.31 12.33 6.67
C VAL A 128 -11.01 13.49 5.98
N SER A 129 -11.33 14.52 6.74
CA SER A 129 -12.08 15.68 6.24
C SER A 129 -11.25 16.50 5.22
N ASN A 130 -11.95 17.21 4.33
CA ASN A 130 -11.31 18.12 3.37
C ASN A 130 -10.42 19.18 4.04
N ILE A 131 -10.74 19.59 5.28
CA ILE A 131 -9.92 20.54 6.04
C ILE A 131 -8.54 19.95 6.35
N LYS A 132 -8.49 18.71 6.83
CA LYS A 132 -7.23 17.99 7.13
C LYS A 132 -6.46 17.61 5.88
N LEU A 133 -7.15 17.48 4.76
CA LEU A 133 -6.56 17.16 3.46
C LEU A 133 -6.01 18.37 2.69
N GLN A 134 -6.08 19.58 3.29
CA GLN A 134 -5.44 20.74 2.69
C GLN A 134 -3.92 20.53 2.56
N ASN A 135 -3.38 20.82 1.38
CA ASN A 135 -1.96 20.61 1.03
C ASN A 135 -1.50 19.15 1.03
N VAL A 136 -2.41 18.16 1.18
CA VAL A 136 -2.09 16.74 1.02
C VAL A 136 -2.13 16.37 -0.46
N ARG A 137 -1.02 15.85 -0.97
CA ARG A 137 -0.86 15.34 -2.34
C ARG A 137 -0.77 13.83 -2.39
N GLN A 138 -0.35 13.24 -1.27
CA GLN A 138 -0.09 11.81 -1.16
C GLN A 138 -0.49 11.31 0.23
N ILE A 139 -1.08 10.13 0.28
CA ILE A 139 -1.34 9.37 1.49
C ILE A 139 -0.36 8.20 1.53
N ARG A 140 0.26 7.97 2.68
CA ARG A 140 1.18 6.87 2.95
C ARG A 140 0.67 6.05 4.12
N VAL A 141 0.66 4.72 4.00
CA VAL A 141 0.33 3.79 5.08
C VAL A 141 1.52 2.87 5.30
N VAL A 142 1.96 2.78 6.55
CA VAL A 142 3.17 2.10 6.98
C VAL A 142 2.79 0.84 7.75
N GLY A 143 3.37 -0.29 7.36
CA GLY A 143 3.42 -1.56 8.09
C GLY A 143 4.85 -1.85 8.57
N ALA A 144 5.07 -3.01 9.18
CA ALA A 144 6.37 -3.39 9.71
C ALA A 144 7.42 -3.69 8.62
N LYS A 145 7.01 -4.27 7.50
CA LYS A 145 7.92 -4.68 6.42
C LYS A 145 7.86 -3.81 5.18
N ASN A 146 6.78 -3.06 5.02
CA ASN A 146 6.58 -2.21 3.84
C ASN A 146 5.74 -0.98 4.16
N ALA A 147 5.72 -0.04 3.24
CA ALA A 147 4.76 1.03 3.19
C ALA A 147 4.10 1.08 1.80
N ARG A 148 2.86 1.57 1.75
CA ARG A 148 2.19 1.88 0.49
C ARG A 148 1.79 3.34 0.43
N SER A 149 1.97 3.92 -0.73
CA SER A 149 1.63 5.32 -0.98
C SER A 149 0.72 5.43 -2.20
N THR A 150 -0.25 6.33 -2.12
CA THR A 150 -1.14 6.64 -3.25
C THR A 150 -1.34 8.16 -3.36
N ARG A 151 -1.46 8.66 -4.58
CA ARG A 151 -1.77 10.08 -4.82
C ARG A 151 -3.26 10.31 -4.57
N ARG A 152 -3.52 11.48 -4.00
CA ARG A 152 -4.88 12.00 -3.82
C ARG A 152 -5.46 12.62 -5.08
#